data_f471eece3905dc6dc89ba2f152cf4fa4
#
_entry.id   f471eece3905dc6dc89ba2f152cf4fa4
#
_cell.length_a   1.000
_cell.length_b   1.000
_cell.length_c   1.000
_cell.angle_alpha   90.00
_cell.angle_beta   90.00
_cell.angle_gamma   90.00
#
_symmetry.space_group_name_H-M   'P 1'
#
loop_
_entity.id
_entity.type
_entity.pdbx_description
1 polymer ?
#
loop_
_entity_poly.entity_id
_entity_poly.type
_entity_poly.pdbx_seq_one_letter_code
_entity_poly.pdbx_strand_id
1 'polypeptide(L)'
;MENTYPDGFIPAKENKYVIWFFKWYSFFLFKLRFKNVFFRSEYQPDNNDSTLILANHHSWWDGIIPLLINEFEFNQNARAVMENTQIKKYPFFSRIGAYSIDRMNIKSAIFSLDYGAQWLNKPNNSLFIYPEGKITSVTSPIIVEQGFLKIIKQSPNAKIVLLTIYINSITHSKPNLYLDIHGPVQLIDNHDKSKTVKLINDLMNERRTLIGNQSLSDPEIYGFKKLV
;
A
#
# COMPACT_ATOMS: atom_id res chain seq x y z
N MET A 1 -10.34 23.10 18.48
CA MET A 1 -9.59 23.70 17.35
C MET A 1 -10.11 23.04 16.09
N GLU A 2 -10.83 23.76 15.23
CA GLU A 2 -11.18 23.26 13.90
C GLU A 2 -9.89 23.03 13.14
N ASN A 3 -9.65 21.79 12.71
CA ASN A 3 -8.55 21.48 11.80
C ASN A 3 -8.87 22.13 10.45
N THR A 4 -8.33 23.32 10.20
CA THR A 4 -8.43 23.98 8.90
C THR A 4 -7.53 23.25 7.93
N TYR A 5 -8.11 22.32 7.15
CA TYR A 5 -7.40 21.66 6.07
C TYR A 5 -7.21 22.62 4.88
N PRO A 6 -6.15 22.44 4.09
CA PRO A 6 -6.01 23.17 2.82
C PRO A 6 -7.19 22.93 1.90
N ASP A 7 -7.51 23.92 1.06
CA ASP A 7 -8.60 23.82 0.10
C ASP A 7 -8.45 22.59 -0.79
N GLY A 8 -9.54 21.83 -0.88
CA GLY A 8 -9.60 20.61 -1.68
C GLY A 8 -9.00 19.38 -1.04
N PHE A 9 -8.39 19.44 0.15
CA PHE A 9 -7.93 18.25 0.86
C PHE A 9 -9.11 17.46 1.45
N ILE A 10 -9.12 16.16 1.21
CA ILE A 10 -10.13 15.23 1.73
C ILE A 10 -9.48 14.34 2.78
N PRO A 11 -9.76 14.53 4.08
CA PRO A 11 -9.20 13.69 5.13
C PRO A 11 -9.82 12.30 5.14
N ALA A 12 -9.12 11.34 5.74
CA ALA A 12 -9.70 10.07 6.11
C ALA A 12 -10.80 10.28 7.18
N LYS A 13 -11.91 9.58 7.00
CA LYS A 13 -13.12 9.66 7.85
C LYS A 13 -13.62 8.25 8.13
N GLU A 14 -12.80 7.45 8.77
CA GLU A 14 -13.01 6.03 8.99
C GLU A 14 -14.37 5.77 9.67
N ASN A 15 -15.12 4.82 9.13
CA ASN A 15 -16.38 4.37 9.69
C ASN A 15 -16.39 2.86 9.80
N LYS A 16 -16.47 2.33 11.03
CA LYS A 16 -16.37 0.91 11.31
C LYS A 16 -17.41 0.05 10.58
N TYR A 17 -18.62 0.56 10.38
CA TYR A 17 -19.68 -0.17 9.67
C TYR A 17 -19.39 -0.22 8.16
N VAL A 18 -18.86 0.86 7.59
CA VAL A 18 -18.44 0.92 6.20
C VAL A 18 -17.23 0.02 5.97
N ILE A 19 -16.24 0.04 6.87
CA ILE A 19 -15.07 -0.85 6.82
C ILE A 19 -15.54 -2.32 6.88
N TRP A 20 -16.39 -2.66 7.84
CA TRP A 20 -16.94 -4.02 7.96
C TRP A 20 -17.67 -4.46 6.68
N PHE A 21 -18.53 -3.60 6.11
CA PHE A 21 -19.21 -3.90 4.85
C PHE A 21 -18.22 -4.12 3.70
N PHE A 22 -17.26 -3.20 3.52
CA PHE A 22 -16.28 -3.29 2.43
C PHE A 22 -15.28 -4.43 2.63
N LYS A 23 -14.98 -4.85 3.87
CA LYS A 23 -14.21 -6.07 4.15
C LYS A 23 -14.81 -7.27 3.44
N TRP A 24 -16.08 -7.55 3.69
CA TRP A 24 -16.76 -8.70 3.11
C TRP A 24 -17.08 -8.52 1.62
N TYR A 25 -17.48 -7.32 1.23
CA TYR A 25 -17.68 -6.99 -0.18
C TYR A 25 -16.40 -7.22 -1.00
N SER A 26 -15.26 -6.74 -0.53
CA SER A 26 -13.96 -6.95 -1.16
C SER A 26 -13.58 -8.43 -1.22
N PHE A 27 -13.75 -9.16 -0.10
CA PHE A 27 -13.50 -10.60 -0.07
C PHE A 27 -14.26 -11.34 -1.19
N PHE A 28 -15.57 -11.13 -1.26
CA PHE A 28 -16.39 -11.78 -2.30
C PHE A 28 -16.04 -11.30 -3.71
N LEU A 29 -15.73 -10.01 -3.86
CA LEU A 29 -15.34 -9.44 -5.14
C LEU A 29 -14.03 -10.06 -5.65
N PHE A 30 -13.02 -10.22 -4.77
CA PHE A 30 -11.76 -10.86 -5.11
C PHE A 30 -11.98 -12.35 -5.45
N LYS A 31 -12.78 -13.07 -4.68
CA LYS A 31 -13.16 -14.45 -4.96
C LYS A 31 -13.86 -14.64 -6.31
N LEU A 32 -14.64 -13.63 -6.73
CA LEU A 32 -15.31 -13.66 -8.03
C LEU A 32 -14.33 -13.39 -9.19
N ARG A 33 -13.37 -12.49 -8.99
CA ARG A 33 -12.49 -11.98 -10.06
C ARG A 33 -11.19 -12.76 -10.21
N PHE A 34 -10.65 -13.26 -9.12
CA PHE A 34 -9.42 -14.03 -9.11
C PHE A 34 -9.73 -15.52 -8.90
N LYS A 35 -8.85 -16.39 -9.42
CA LYS A 35 -8.92 -17.83 -9.12
C LYS A 35 -8.52 -18.07 -7.67
N ASN A 36 -7.41 -17.47 -7.26
CA ASN A 36 -6.93 -17.44 -5.88
C ASN A 36 -6.27 -16.08 -5.62
N VAL A 37 -6.30 -15.67 -4.35
CA VAL A 37 -5.47 -14.59 -3.83
C VAL A 37 -4.48 -15.22 -2.86
N PHE A 38 -3.21 -15.15 -3.18
CA PHE A 38 -2.12 -15.69 -2.39
C PHE A 38 -1.46 -14.57 -1.59
N PHE A 39 -1.13 -14.85 -0.35
CA PHE A 39 -0.46 -13.91 0.55
C PHE A 39 0.77 -14.56 1.19
N ARG A 40 1.85 -13.81 1.24
CA ARG A 40 3.05 -14.13 2.01
C ARG A 40 3.54 -12.88 2.71
N SER A 41 4.03 -13.02 3.94
CA SER A 41 4.62 -11.91 4.68
C SER A 41 5.83 -12.38 5.49
N GLU A 42 6.92 -11.63 5.38
CA GLU A 42 8.10 -11.75 6.23
C GLU A 42 7.96 -10.89 7.51
N TYR A 43 6.89 -10.11 7.60
CA TYR A 43 6.63 -9.20 8.71
C TYR A 43 5.19 -9.33 9.21
N GLN A 44 5.04 -9.40 10.52
CA GLN A 44 3.76 -9.32 11.21
C GLN A 44 3.85 -8.17 12.23
N PRO A 45 3.03 -7.11 12.08
CA PRO A 45 3.04 -6.00 13.02
C PRO A 45 2.52 -6.44 14.39
N ASP A 46 3.10 -5.88 15.43
CA ASP A 46 2.51 -5.92 16.78
C ASP A 46 1.73 -4.63 17.07
N ASN A 47 1.04 -4.59 18.24
CA ASN A 47 0.21 -3.44 18.63
C ASN A 47 1.01 -2.17 18.91
N ASN A 48 2.32 -2.24 19.06
CA ASN A 48 3.21 -1.11 19.27
C ASN A 48 3.84 -0.61 17.98
N ASP A 49 3.81 -1.41 16.93
CA ASP A 49 4.37 -1.03 15.64
C ASP A 49 3.51 0.01 14.93
N SER A 50 4.17 0.93 14.26
CA SER A 50 3.58 1.68 13.15
C SER A 50 4.25 1.25 11.86
N THR A 51 3.48 1.10 10.78
CA THR A 51 3.96 0.45 9.56
C THR A 51 3.74 1.33 8.33
N LEU A 52 4.83 1.68 7.64
CA LEU A 52 4.78 2.31 6.32
C LEU A 52 4.90 1.23 5.26
N ILE A 53 3.83 1.02 4.48
CA ILE A 53 3.78 0.04 3.41
C ILE A 53 3.97 0.76 2.06
N LEU A 54 5.07 0.46 1.37
CA LEU A 54 5.35 0.95 0.03
C LEU A 54 4.97 -0.14 -0.98
N ALA A 55 3.95 0.11 -1.81
CA ALA A 55 3.40 -0.84 -2.75
C ALA A 55 3.64 -0.40 -4.20
N ASN A 56 3.88 -1.35 -5.11
CA ASN A 56 3.85 -1.09 -6.54
C ASN A 56 2.40 -0.91 -7.03
N HIS A 57 2.22 -0.22 -8.17
CA HIS A 57 0.90 0.20 -8.64
C HIS A 57 0.66 -0.21 -10.10
N HIS A 58 -0.11 -1.29 -10.30
CA HIS A 58 -0.35 -1.87 -11.63
C HIS A 58 -1.80 -1.92 -12.04
N SER A 59 -2.74 -1.79 -11.09
CA SER A 59 -4.12 -2.08 -11.40
C SER A 59 -5.10 -1.23 -10.58
N TRP A 60 -6.34 -1.19 -11.03
CA TRP A 60 -7.43 -0.61 -10.27
C TRP A 60 -7.68 -1.34 -8.92
N TRP A 61 -7.36 -2.65 -8.86
CA TRP A 61 -7.53 -3.46 -7.65
C TRP A 61 -6.69 -2.99 -6.48
N ASP A 62 -5.58 -2.32 -6.76
CA ASP A 62 -4.63 -1.83 -5.76
C ASP A 62 -5.30 -0.86 -4.78
N GLY A 63 -6.36 -0.14 -5.19
CA GLY A 63 -7.13 0.73 -4.30
C GLY A 63 -7.87 0.00 -3.18
N ILE A 64 -8.11 -1.31 -3.29
CA ILE A 64 -8.84 -2.12 -2.31
C ILE A 64 -7.91 -3.08 -1.55
N ILE A 65 -6.75 -3.39 -2.09
CA ILE A 65 -5.77 -4.30 -1.48
C ILE A 65 -5.35 -3.87 -0.07
N PRO A 66 -5.14 -2.57 0.25
CA PRO A 66 -4.85 -2.13 1.62
C PRO A 66 -5.89 -2.59 2.64
N LEU A 67 -7.17 -2.48 2.30
CA LEU A 67 -8.27 -2.95 3.15
C LEU A 67 -8.21 -4.46 3.33
N LEU A 68 -7.98 -5.22 2.25
CA LEU A 68 -7.92 -6.68 2.30
C LEU A 68 -6.78 -7.15 3.21
N ILE A 69 -5.56 -6.62 3.03
CA ILE A 69 -4.41 -6.98 3.85
C ILE A 69 -4.64 -6.59 5.30
N ASN A 70 -5.10 -5.37 5.54
CA ASN A 70 -5.30 -4.91 6.92
C ASN A 70 -6.33 -5.74 7.68
N GLU A 71 -7.49 -5.99 7.06
CA GLU A 71 -8.62 -6.64 7.74
C GLU A 71 -8.45 -8.15 7.94
N PHE A 72 -7.57 -8.80 7.17
CA PHE A 72 -7.36 -10.24 7.27
C PHE A 72 -6.00 -10.64 7.84
N GLU A 73 -5.01 -9.74 7.80
CA GLU A 73 -3.64 -10.08 8.16
C GLU A 73 -3.02 -9.16 9.22
N PHE A 74 -3.11 -7.82 9.07
CA PHE A 74 -2.37 -6.88 9.91
C PHE A 74 -3.14 -6.39 11.12
N ASN A 75 -4.44 -6.14 10.98
CA ASN A 75 -5.33 -5.67 12.04
C ASN A 75 -4.84 -4.37 12.72
N GLN A 76 -4.24 -3.47 11.97
CA GLN A 76 -3.86 -2.13 12.40
C GLN A 76 -4.94 -1.10 12.01
N ASN A 77 -4.81 0.14 12.51
CA ASN A 77 -5.59 1.26 11.99
C ASN A 77 -4.97 1.69 10.65
N ALA A 78 -5.56 1.29 9.54
CA ALA A 78 -4.97 1.47 8.22
C ALA A 78 -5.47 2.75 7.53
N ARG A 79 -4.53 3.49 6.93
CA ARG A 79 -4.81 4.57 5.97
C ARG A 79 -4.09 4.32 4.66
N ALA A 80 -4.62 4.94 3.59
CA ALA A 80 -4.00 4.91 2.27
C ALA A 80 -4.01 6.29 1.62
N VAL A 81 -2.95 6.61 0.89
CA VAL A 81 -2.89 7.83 0.07
C VAL A 81 -3.58 7.57 -1.26
N MET A 82 -4.46 8.47 -1.68
CA MET A 82 -5.17 8.35 -2.95
C MET A 82 -5.24 9.71 -3.65
N GLU A 83 -5.13 9.70 -4.99
CA GLU A 83 -5.25 10.93 -5.79
C GLU A 83 -6.59 11.63 -5.53
N ASN A 84 -6.56 12.95 -5.39
CA ASN A 84 -7.72 13.79 -5.06
C ASN A 84 -8.90 13.57 -6.01
N THR A 85 -8.62 13.46 -7.30
CA THR A 85 -9.65 13.20 -8.33
C THR A 85 -10.35 11.86 -8.12
N GLN A 86 -9.63 10.85 -7.66
CA GLN A 86 -10.19 9.51 -7.41
C GLN A 86 -11.07 9.47 -6.15
N ILE A 87 -10.66 10.14 -5.06
CA ILE A 87 -11.51 10.22 -3.86
C ILE A 87 -12.78 11.03 -4.14
N LYS A 88 -12.71 12.11 -4.93
CA LYS A 88 -13.90 12.86 -5.36
C LYS A 88 -14.86 11.99 -6.15
N LYS A 89 -14.34 11.15 -7.05
CA LYS A 89 -15.13 10.24 -7.85
C LYS A 89 -15.73 9.07 -7.03
N TYR A 90 -15.00 8.61 -6.03
CA TYR A 90 -15.37 7.48 -5.19
C TYR A 90 -15.28 7.83 -3.70
N PRO A 91 -16.23 8.63 -3.14
CA PRO A 91 -16.11 9.19 -1.78
C PRO A 91 -16.08 8.14 -0.67
N PHE A 92 -16.52 6.92 -0.92
CA PHE A 92 -16.50 5.83 0.06
C PHE A 92 -15.09 5.47 0.51
N PHE A 93 -14.05 5.71 -0.33
CA PHE A 93 -12.67 5.44 0.04
C PHE A 93 -12.24 6.22 1.29
N SER A 94 -12.72 7.46 1.48
CA SER A 94 -12.42 8.20 2.70
C SER A 94 -12.97 7.54 3.96
N ARG A 95 -14.10 6.81 3.83
CA ARG A 95 -14.75 6.10 4.93
C ARG A 95 -14.08 4.77 5.28
N ILE A 96 -13.18 4.27 4.42
CA ILE A 96 -12.36 3.09 4.67
C ILE A 96 -10.89 3.43 4.90
N GLY A 97 -10.56 4.71 5.16
CA GLY A 97 -9.23 5.14 5.56
C GLY A 97 -8.40 5.82 4.48
N ALA A 98 -8.90 6.02 3.26
CA ALA A 98 -8.16 6.79 2.28
C ALA A 98 -8.25 8.29 2.54
N TYR A 99 -7.15 9.02 2.26
CA TYR A 99 -7.11 10.47 2.25
C TYR A 99 -6.43 10.99 0.99
N SER A 100 -6.76 12.24 0.62
CA SER A 100 -6.35 12.76 -0.67
C SER A 100 -4.92 13.28 -0.70
N ILE A 101 -4.29 13.16 -1.89
CA ILE A 101 -3.12 13.89 -2.29
C ILE A 101 -3.40 14.60 -3.62
N ASP A 102 -3.03 15.87 -3.74
CA ASP A 102 -3.03 16.62 -4.99
C ASP A 102 -1.58 16.84 -5.44
N ARG A 103 -1.15 16.04 -6.40
CA ARG A 103 0.24 16.05 -6.90
C ARG A 103 0.55 17.27 -7.79
N MET A 104 -0.47 17.91 -8.34
CA MET A 104 -0.33 19.12 -9.14
C MET A 104 -0.11 20.37 -8.28
N ASN A 105 -0.50 20.30 -6.99
CA ASN A 105 -0.29 21.36 -6.03
C ASN A 105 0.74 20.93 -4.96
N ILE A 106 1.97 21.43 -5.09
CA ILE A 106 3.08 21.05 -4.20
C ILE A 106 2.77 21.31 -2.72
N LYS A 107 2.12 22.42 -2.38
CA LYS A 107 1.78 22.72 -0.98
C LYS A 107 0.76 21.73 -0.43
N SER A 108 -0.25 21.39 -1.23
CA SER A 108 -1.25 20.36 -0.89
C SER A 108 -0.61 18.98 -0.77
N ALA A 109 0.28 18.60 -1.69
CA ALA A 109 1.00 17.33 -1.62
C ALA A 109 1.87 17.23 -0.35
N ILE A 110 2.62 18.29 -0.01
CA ILE A 110 3.42 18.35 1.22
C ILE A 110 2.52 18.17 2.45
N PHE A 111 1.39 18.86 2.51
CA PHE A 111 0.43 18.71 3.61
C PHE A 111 -0.09 17.27 3.72
N SER A 112 -0.42 16.63 2.61
CA SER A 112 -0.90 15.25 2.60
C SER A 112 0.15 14.27 3.13
N LEU A 113 1.42 14.48 2.79
CA LEU A 113 2.52 13.66 3.32
C LEU A 113 2.73 13.90 4.83
N ASP A 114 2.63 15.15 5.29
CA ASP A 114 2.69 15.50 6.72
C ASP A 114 1.54 14.87 7.51
N TYR A 115 0.34 14.88 6.94
CA TYR A 115 -0.84 14.23 7.53
C TYR A 115 -0.63 12.70 7.70
N GLY A 116 -0.06 12.05 6.71
CA GLY A 116 0.29 10.63 6.80
C GLY A 116 1.40 10.33 7.80
N ALA A 117 2.43 11.17 7.87
CA ALA A 117 3.50 11.04 8.84
C ALA A 117 2.99 11.20 10.29
N GLN A 118 2.14 12.20 10.55
CA GLN A 118 1.51 12.38 11.86
C GLN A 118 0.67 11.16 12.28
N TRP A 119 0.04 10.48 11.32
CA TRP A 119 -0.68 9.25 11.56
C TRP A 119 0.24 8.14 12.02
N LEU A 120 1.37 7.93 11.34
CA LEU A 120 2.37 6.90 11.67
C LEU A 120 3.13 7.15 12.99
N ASN A 121 3.07 8.34 13.56
CA ASN A 121 3.67 8.62 14.87
C ASN A 121 2.86 8.05 16.05
N LYS A 122 1.77 7.37 15.76
CA LYS A 122 0.96 6.66 16.77
C LYS A 122 1.11 5.14 16.60
N PRO A 123 1.17 4.38 17.69
CA PRO A 123 1.25 2.94 17.63
C PRO A 123 0.00 2.34 16.99
N ASN A 124 0.13 1.12 16.50
CA ASN A 124 -0.92 0.34 15.84
C ASN A 124 -1.52 1.01 14.60
N ASN A 125 -0.76 1.89 13.95
CA ASN A 125 -1.19 2.57 12.73
C ASN A 125 -0.38 2.12 11.53
N SER A 126 -1.05 1.96 10.39
CA SER A 126 -0.40 1.68 9.12
C SER A 126 -0.77 2.69 8.04
N LEU A 127 0.15 2.89 7.11
CA LEU A 127 -0.03 3.79 5.98
C LEU A 127 0.44 3.12 4.70
N PHE A 128 -0.48 2.95 3.75
CA PHE A 128 -0.19 2.43 2.42
C PHE A 128 0.06 3.58 1.44
N ILE A 129 1.16 3.48 0.72
CA ILE A 129 1.56 4.44 -0.31
C ILE A 129 2.00 3.69 -1.56
N TYR A 130 1.59 4.21 -2.70
CA TYR A 130 2.03 3.79 -4.03
C TYR A 130 3.05 4.83 -4.55
N PRO A 131 4.36 4.63 -4.27
CA PRO A 131 5.36 5.67 -4.51
C PRO A 131 5.64 5.95 -6.00
N GLU A 132 5.14 5.11 -6.91
CA GLU A 132 5.15 5.39 -8.35
C GLU A 132 4.21 6.55 -8.73
N GLY A 133 3.24 6.86 -7.86
CA GLY A 133 2.28 7.95 -8.04
C GLY A 133 1.30 7.79 -9.22
N LYS A 134 1.41 6.75 -10.00
CA LYS A 134 0.54 6.42 -11.14
C LYS A 134 0.51 4.92 -11.38
N ILE A 135 -0.54 4.46 -12.03
CA ILE A 135 -0.60 3.07 -12.50
C ILE A 135 0.39 2.91 -13.65
N THR A 136 1.27 1.91 -13.53
CA THR A 136 2.28 1.58 -14.53
C THR A 136 2.06 0.18 -15.11
N SER A 137 2.63 -0.10 -16.28
CA SER A 137 2.59 -1.45 -16.83
C SER A 137 3.40 -2.41 -15.96
N VAL A 138 2.94 -3.65 -15.81
CA VAL A 138 3.65 -4.71 -15.10
C VAL A 138 5.03 -5.01 -15.70
N THR A 139 5.25 -4.68 -16.97
CA THR A 139 6.52 -4.86 -17.68
C THR A 139 7.46 -3.67 -17.55
N SER A 140 6.96 -2.50 -17.12
CA SER A 140 7.78 -1.30 -16.94
C SER A 140 8.59 -1.39 -15.64
N PRO A 141 9.81 -0.86 -15.58
CA PRO A 141 10.54 -0.73 -14.32
C PRO A 141 9.72 0.07 -13.31
N ILE A 142 9.73 -0.35 -12.05
CA ILE A 142 9.19 0.43 -10.95
C ILE A 142 10.15 1.60 -10.71
N ILE A 143 9.62 2.83 -10.76
CA ILE A 143 10.35 4.05 -10.47
C ILE A 143 9.59 4.82 -9.40
N VAL A 144 10.17 4.89 -8.21
CA VAL A 144 9.52 5.55 -7.07
C VAL A 144 9.85 7.04 -7.04
N GLU A 145 8.84 7.86 -6.71
CA GLU A 145 9.00 9.28 -6.43
C GLU A 145 9.48 9.52 -5.00
N GLN A 146 10.15 10.64 -4.76
CA GLN A 146 10.80 10.92 -3.47
C GLN A 146 9.85 11.30 -2.32
N GLY A 147 8.55 11.44 -2.57
CA GLY A 147 7.58 11.92 -1.59
C GLY A 147 7.57 11.11 -0.28
N PHE A 148 7.72 9.78 -0.36
CA PHE A 148 7.73 8.90 0.80
C PHE A 148 8.89 9.16 1.77
N LEU A 149 10.00 9.73 1.30
CA LEU A 149 11.16 10.08 2.15
C LEU A 149 10.79 11.12 3.21
N LYS A 150 9.84 12.01 2.91
CA LYS A 150 9.35 12.99 3.89
C LYS A 150 8.65 12.29 5.05
N ILE A 151 7.86 11.25 4.76
CA ILE A 151 7.17 10.47 5.78
C ILE A 151 8.18 9.70 6.62
N ILE A 152 9.15 9.02 6.00
CA ILE A 152 10.22 8.33 6.73
C ILE A 152 10.96 9.26 7.70
N LYS A 153 11.32 10.46 7.21
CA LYS A 153 12.02 11.45 8.05
C LYS A 153 11.19 11.90 9.25
N GLN A 154 9.87 12.00 9.10
CA GLN A 154 8.97 12.49 10.15
C GLN A 154 8.41 11.39 11.04
N SER A 155 8.55 10.13 10.64
CA SER A 155 8.10 8.95 11.38
C SER A 155 9.25 7.93 11.49
N PRO A 156 10.34 8.26 12.19
CA PRO A 156 11.58 7.48 12.18
C PRO A 156 11.43 6.10 12.85
N ASN A 157 10.41 5.91 13.66
CA ASN A 157 10.13 4.64 14.35
C ASN A 157 9.23 3.71 13.53
N ALA A 158 8.65 4.19 12.42
CA ALA A 158 7.80 3.36 11.59
C ALA A 158 8.61 2.25 10.89
N LYS A 159 8.10 1.02 10.94
CA LYS A 159 8.65 -0.10 10.19
C LYS A 159 8.32 0.09 8.71
N ILE A 160 9.32 0.02 7.85
CA ILE A 160 9.14 0.18 6.41
C ILE A 160 9.07 -1.21 5.80
N VAL A 161 7.98 -1.53 5.12
CA VAL A 161 7.81 -2.79 4.40
C VAL A 161 7.42 -2.55 2.95
N LEU A 162 7.80 -3.46 2.08
CA LEU A 162 7.46 -3.43 0.67
C LEU A 162 6.33 -4.40 0.40
N LEU A 163 5.27 -3.95 -0.23
CA LEU A 163 4.20 -4.80 -0.74
C LEU A 163 4.37 -4.99 -2.24
N THR A 164 4.68 -6.21 -2.65
CA THR A 164 4.66 -6.58 -4.05
C THR A 164 3.30 -7.12 -4.44
N ILE A 165 2.64 -6.47 -5.38
CA ILE A 165 1.38 -6.88 -5.99
C ILE A 165 1.71 -7.46 -7.37
N TYR A 166 1.32 -8.70 -7.63
CA TYR A 166 1.53 -9.34 -8.92
C TYR A 166 0.30 -10.13 -9.37
N ILE A 167 -0.16 -9.88 -10.59
CA ILE A 167 -1.31 -10.57 -11.17
C ILE A 167 -0.79 -11.50 -12.27
N ASN A 168 -0.93 -12.82 -12.05
CA ASN A 168 -0.61 -13.83 -13.04
C ASN A 168 -1.89 -14.26 -13.79
N SER A 169 -1.96 -13.92 -15.07
CA SER A 169 -3.04 -14.32 -15.97
C SER A 169 -2.63 -15.39 -17.00
N ILE A 170 -1.43 -15.96 -16.86
CA ILE A 170 -0.86 -16.89 -17.84
C ILE A 170 -1.35 -18.32 -17.61
N THR A 171 -1.42 -18.73 -16.35
CA THR A 171 -1.62 -20.15 -15.99
C THR A 171 -3.09 -20.58 -15.97
N HIS A 172 -4.04 -19.66 -15.91
CA HIS A 172 -5.46 -19.95 -15.77
C HIS A 172 -6.35 -18.91 -16.45
N SER A 173 -7.59 -19.27 -16.78
CA SER A 173 -8.60 -18.38 -17.34
C SER A 173 -8.98 -17.22 -16.41
N LYS A 174 -9.03 -17.48 -15.08
CA LYS A 174 -9.08 -16.43 -14.05
C LYS A 174 -7.66 -16.22 -13.53
N PRO A 175 -7.21 -14.95 -13.40
CA PRO A 175 -5.86 -14.68 -12.89
C PRO A 175 -5.72 -15.10 -11.41
N ASN A 176 -4.49 -15.41 -11.02
CA ASN A 176 -4.08 -15.45 -9.62
C ASN A 176 -3.51 -14.09 -9.22
N LEU A 177 -3.81 -13.65 -8.00
CA LEU A 177 -3.23 -12.48 -7.38
C LEU A 177 -2.24 -12.91 -6.31
N TYR A 178 -1.03 -12.34 -6.34
CA TYR A 178 0.01 -12.56 -5.35
C TYR A 178 0.27 -11.26 -4.60
N LEU A 179 0.23 -11.33 -3.28
CA LEU A 179 0.51 -10.25 -2.35
C LEU A 179 1.67 -10.69 -1.46
N ASP A 180 2.80 -10.02 -1.59
CA ASP A 180 4.02 -10.37 -0.89
C ASP A 180 4.55 -9.18 -0.08
N ILE A 181 4.63 -9.34 1.23
CA ILE A 181 5.20 -8.36 2.16
C ILE A 181 6.64 -8.74 2.47
N HIS A 182 7.55 -7.86 2.13
CA HIS A 182 8.98 -7.98 2.40
C HIS A 182 9.47 -6.92 3.37
N GLY A 183 10.29 -7.29 4.31
CA GLY A 183 10.89 -6.39 5.30
C GLY A 183 10.65 -6.83 6.75
N PRO A 184 10.92 -5.96 7.73
CA PRO A 184 11.19 -4.52 7.60
C PRO A 184 12.51 -4.19 6.89
N VAL A 185 12.43 -3.22 5.98
CA VAL A 185 13.61 -2.75 5.25
C VAL A 185 14.45 -1.85 6.15
N GLN A 186 15.73 -2.18 6.30
CA GLN A 186 16.68 -1.34 7.02
C GLN A 186 17.31 -0.35 6.05
N LEU A 187 17.17 0.94 6.34
CA LEU A 187 17.80 2.00 5.56
C LEU A 187 19.24 2.18 6.06
N ILE A 188 20.21 2.00 5.16
CA ILE A 188 21.66 2.06 5.49
C ILE A 188 22.08 3.49 5.85
N ASP A 189 21.46 4.49 5.25
CA ASP A 189 21.75 5.91 5.49
C ASP A 189 20.48 6.76 5.29
N ASN A 190 19.86 7.15 6.39
CA ASN A 190 18.65 7.99 6.37
C ASN A 190 18.90 9.42 5.83
N HIS A 191 20.17 9.81 5.66
CA HIS A 191 20.54 11.16 5.19
C HIS A 191 20.77 11.23 3.67
N ASP A 192 21.09 10.10 3.01
CA ASP A 192 21.28 10.06 1.57
C ASP A 192 19.99 9.64 0.86
N LYS A 193 19.23 10.65 0.44
CA LYS A 193 17.96 10.47 -0.29
C LYS A 193 18.12 9.63 -1.56
N SER A 194 19.21 9.85 -2.31
CA SER A 194 19.44 9.15 -3.58
C SER A 194 19.68 7.66 -3.36
N LYS A 195 20.48 7.31 -2.35
CA LYS A 195 20.72 5.92 -1.99
C LYS A 195 19.46 5.24 -1.50
N THR A 196 18.64 5.92 -0.67
CA THR A 196 17.37 5.36 -0.19
C THR A 196 16.40 5.11 -1.35
N VAL A 197 16.23 6.06 -2.26
CA VAL A 197 15.36 5.90 -3.44
C VAL A 197 15.86 4.74 -4.30
N LYS A 198 17.16 4.67 -4.56
CA LYS A 198 17.77 3.59 -5.34
C LYS A 198 17.52 2.23 -4.67
N LEU A 199 17.77 2.10 -3.37
CA LEU A 199 17.53 0.87 -2.62
C LEU A 199 16.06 0.40 -2.76
N ILE A 200 15.10 1.30 -2.55
CA ILE A 200 13.68 0.95 -2.67
C ILE A 200 13.32 0.55 -4.10
N ASN A 201 13.81 1.28 -5.12
CA ASN A 201 13.62 0.91 -6.52
C ASN A 201 14.16 -0.50 -6.82
N ASP A 202 15.39 -0.77 -6.42
CA ASP A 202 16.06 -2.03 -6.70
C ASP A 202 15.32 -3.19 -6.04
N LEU A 203 14.99 -3.05 -4.74
CA LEU A 203 14.24 -4.07 -4.00
C LEU A 203 12.85 -4.33 -4.59
N MET A 204 12.09 -3.28 -4.91
CA MET A 204 10.74 -3.45 -5.48
C MET A 204 10.79 -4.15 -6.85
N ASN A 205 11.76 -3.82 -7.71
CA ASN A 205 11.94 -4.48 -9.01
C ASN A 205 12.39 -5.93 -8.86
N GLU A 206 13.34 -6.20 -7.94
CA GLU A 206 13.80 -7.54 -7.62
C GLU A 206 12.65 -8.41 -7.10
N ARG A 207 11.90 -7.93 -6.11
CA ARG A 207 10.76 -8.68 -5.54
C ARG A 207 9.70 -8.97 -6.59
N ARG A 208 9.33 -7.98 -7.41
CA ARG A 208 8.37 -8.20 -8.50
C ARG A 208 8.83 -9.28 -9.47
N THR A 209 10.10 -9.26 -9.88
CA THR A 209 10.68 -10.26 -10.77
C THR A 209 10.66 -11.65 -10.12
N LEU A 210 11.04 -11.73 -8.84
CA LEU A 210 11.02 -12.96 -8.05
C LEU A 210 9.61 -13.55 -8.00
N ILE A 211 8.60 -12.74 -7.62
CA ILE A 211 7.21 -13.19 -7.54
C ILE A 211 6.68 -13.61 -8.91
N GLY A 212 7.02 -12.85 -9.97
CA GLY A 212 6.67 -13.22 -11.34
C GLY A 212 7.13 -14.64 -11.71
N ASN A 213 8.38 -14.98 -11.41
CA ASN A 213 8.92 -16.30 -11.64
C ASN A 213 8.27 -17.38 -10.76
N GLN A 214 8.12 -17.10 -9.46
CA GLN A 214 7.49 -18.02 -8.50
C GLN A 214 6.01 -18.29 -8.83
N SER A 215 5.32 -17.33 -9.42
CA SER A 215 3.90 -17.46 -9.78
C SER A 215 3.61 -18.50 -10.89
N LEU A 216 4.64 -18.99 -11.56
CA LEU A 216 4.54 -20.05 -12.58
C LEU A 216 4.60 -21.47 -12.01
N SER A 217 4.90 -21.60 -10.73
CA SER A 217 5.03 -22.86 -9.99
C SER A 217 4.01 -22.94 -8.87
N ASP A 218 4.05 -24.00 -8.06
CA ASP A 218 3.20 -24.12 -6.88
C ASP A 218 3.54 -23.03 -5.84
N PRO A 219 2.59 -22.13 -5.51
CA PRO A 219 2.85 -21.02 -4.59
C PRO A 219 3.21 -21.48 -3.16
N GLU A 220 2.73 -22.62 -2.71
CA GLU A 220 2.95 -23.13 -1.35
C GLU A 220 4.42 -23.46 -1.10
N ILE A 221 5.15 -23.90 -2.13
CA ILE A 221 6.60 -24.17 -2.06
C ILE A 221 7.39 -22.90 -1.65
N TYR A 222 6.88 -21.74 -2.01
CA TYR A 222 7.50 -20.45 -1.71
C TYR A 222 6.91 -19.74 -0.47
N GLY A 223 6.10 -20.47 0.32
CA GLY A 223 5.52 -19.95 1.55
C GLY A 223 4.29 -19.06 1.37
N PHE A 224 3.69 -19.02 0.18
CA PHE A 224 2.41 -18.37 -0.01
C PHE A 224 1.27 -19.20 0.57
N LYS A 225 0.41 -18.55 1.34
CA LYS A 225 -0.87 -19.10 1.79
C LYS A 225 -2.03 -18.50 0.99
N LYS A 226 -3.09 -19.26 0.85
CA LYS A 226 -4.32 -18.75 0.22
C LYS A 226 -5.04 -17.82 1.19
N LEU A 227 -5.32 -16.60 0.76
CA LEU A 227 -6.04 -15.58 1.52
C LEU A 227 -7.53 -15.57 1.17
N VAL A 228 -7.86 -15.74 -0.13
CA VAL A 228 -9.22 -15.75 -0.67
C VAL A 228 -9.39 -16.86 -1.70
#